data_6feb9c4da83d5d20a7eb7d029ea0d06f
#
_entry.id   6feb9c4da83d5d20a7eb7d029ea0d06f
#
_cell.length_a   1.000
_cell.length_b   1.000
_cell.length_c   1.000
_cell.angle_alpha   90.00
_cell.angle_beta   90.00
_cell.angle_gamma   90.00
#
_symmetry.space_group_name_H-M   'P 1'
#
loop_
_entity.id
_entity.type
_entity.pdbx_description
1 polymer ?
#
loop_
_entity_poly.entity_id
_entity_poly.type
_entity_poly.pdbx_seq_one_letter_code
_entity_poly.pdbx_strand_id
1 'polypeptide(L)'
;MKSLSKLVRNDTNQQSYFDLRPMEVGGFRFTGRGVVPVGRPTLNGYASALQLASDAHEGSPYWVADLVSYGDSREDWKERLSQAQAVTGLSIDRLHDLGYVGRRTPATARLMAPTIEHARAVAKLPDELDRLDWLRKAREEGWSVRDLRLNLKAARRSRVIEGQAVLEGQYRVWLADPPWLYGNNPPFIGTLPDTHYAGMTIEALCKLPVEAHTAPDAVLFCWVTAPMLYEQPGPNDVIRAWGFTPKTGMVWHKRRHNFGNYVSVRHEHVIIATRGSCTPDRPTPMIDSVFTSELKSDHDLEHSEKPEDLRAIIERLYNGPYIELFSRAQRPGWAHFGNDARLIQAPELETV
;
A
#
# COMPACT_ATOMS: atom_id res chain seq x y z
N MET A 1 -21.06 -36.61 8.79
CA MET A 1 -20.32 -36.10 7.60
C MET A 1 -18.85 -36.16 7.93
N LYS A 2 -18.08 -37.06 7.30
CA LYS A 2 -16.62 -37.12 7.50
C LYS A 2 -16.00 -35.94 6.75
N SER A 3 -15.23 -35.12 7.46
CA SER A 3 -14.55 -33.93 6.93
C SER A 3 -13.76 -34.27 5.66
N LEU A 4 -13.93 -33.50 4.59
CA LEU A 4 -13.19 -33.61 3.34
C LEU A 4 -11.67 -33.54 3.55
N SER A 5 -11.21 -32.96 4.66
CA SER A 5 -9.80 -32.94 5.06
C SER A 5 -9.21 -34.33 5.32
N LYS A 6 -10.05 -35.34 5.65
CA LYS A 6 -9.62 -36.75 5.79
C LYS A 6 -9.51 -37.48 4.45
N LEU A 7 -10.26 -37.03 3.45
CA LEU A 7 -10.19 -37.60 2.10
C LEU A 7 -8.91 -37.19 1.35
N VAL A 8 -8.37 -36.01 1.64
CA VAL A 8 -7.18 -35.49 0.97
C VAL A 8 -5.87 -36.03 1.58
N ARG A 9 -5.89 -36.56 2.83
CA ARG A 9 -4.67 -37.00 3.53
C ARG A 9 -4.41 -38.50 3.51
N ASN A 10 -5.33 -39.33 3.04
CA ASN A 10 -5.19 -40.77 3.18
C ASN A 10 -4.85 -41.56 1.92
N ASP A 11 -4.62 -40.87 0.77
CA ASP A 11 -4.15 -41.55 -0.43
C ASP A 11 -2.71 -41.15 -0.76
N THR A 12 -1.75 -41.95 -0.30
CA THR A 12 -0.36 -41.96 -0.78
C THR A 12 -0.26 -42.28 -2.28
N ASN A 13 -1.39 -42.49 -2.95
CA ASN A 13 -1.55 -42.79 -4.37
C ASN A 13 -2.42 -41.76 -5.08
N GLN A 14 -2.31 -40.44 -4.75
CA GLN A 14 -2.92 -39.40 -5.58
C GLN A 14 -2.19 -39.37 -6.93
N GLN A 15 -2.75 -40.09 -7.89
CA GLN A 15 -2.39 -39.94 -9.29
C GLN A 15 -2.71 -38.49 -9.69
N SER A 16 -1.73 -37.82 -10.28
CA SER A 16 -1.97 -36.47 -10.79
C SER A 16 -3.01 -36.48 -11.92
N TYR A 17 -3.65 -35.35 -12.17
CA TYR A 17 -4.58 -35.20 -13.29
C TYR A 17 -3.95 -35.68 -14.63
N PHE A 18 -2.67 -35.39 -14.85
CA PHE A 18 -1.90 -35.81 -16.02
C PHE A 18 -1.61 -37.31 -16.07
N ASP A 19 -1.60 -37.99 -14.91
CA ASP A 19 -1.45 -39.45 -14.87
C ASP A 19 -2.77 -40.16 -15.22
N LEU A 20 -3.91 -39.54 -14.87
CA LEU A 20 -5.25 -40.02 -15.19
C LEU A 20 -5.64 -39.72 -16.66
N ARG A 21 -5.15 -38.63 -17.19
CA ARG A 21 -5.39 -38.16 -18.57
C ARG A 21 -4.07 -37.68 -19.19
N PRO A 22 -3.23 -38.60 -19.62
CA PRO A 22 -1.92 -38.26 -20.18
C PRO A 22 -2.09 -37.37 -21.41
N MET A 23 -1.37 -36.23 -21.40
CA MET A 23 -1.30 -35.33 -22.53
C MET A 23 0.01 -35.55 -23.27
N GLU A 24 -0.07 -35.72 -24.59
CA GLU A 24 1.10 -35.90 -25.41
C GLU A 24 1.22 -34.77 -26.45
N VAL A 25 2.38 -34.15 -26.50
CA VAL A 25 2.69 -33.07 -27.44
C VAL A 25 4.09 -33.30 -28.04
N GLY A 26 4.19 -33.29 -29.33
CA GLY A 26 5.48 -33.39 -30.04
C GLY A 26 6.26 -34.68 -29.80
N GLY A 27 5.58 -35.78 -29.44
CA GLY A 27 6.21 -37.04 -29.04
C GLY A 27 6.74 -37.05 -27.62
N PHE A 28 6.22 -36.19 -26.75
CA PHE A 28 6.49 -36.18 -25.31
C PHE A 28 5.20 -36.34 -24.54
N ARG A 29 5.22 -37.18 -23.50
CA ARG A 29 4.11 -37.37 -22.55
C ARG A 29 4.37 -36.57 -21.30
N PHE A 30 3.40 -35.74 -20.93
CA PHE A 30 3.39 -34.96 -19.69
C PHE A 30 2.78 -35.79 -18.59
N THR A 31 3.47 -35.83 -17.45
CA THR A 31 3.03 -36.49 -16.21
C THR A 31 2.94 -35.48 -15.08
N GLY A 32 2.38 -35.86 -13.94
CA GLY A 32 2.29 -34.97 -12.78
C GLY A 32 3.63 -34.48 -12.23
N ARG A 33 4.75 -35.11 -12.62
CA ARG A 33 6.09 -34.77 -12.08
C ARG A 33 7.19 -34.66 -13.13
N GLY A 34 6.86 -34.75 -14.41
CA GLY A 34 7.87 -34.64 -15.45
C GLY A 34 7.35 -34.91 -16.86
N VAL A 35 8.25 -34.86 -17.81
CA VAL A 35 7.97 -35.09 -19.22
C VAL A 35 8.86 -36.22 -19.70
N VAL A 36 8.28 -37.23 -20.35
CA VAL A 36 9.02 -38.38 -20.88
C VAL A 36 8.85 -38.49 -22.39
N PRO A 37 9.91 -38.86 -23.13
CA PRO A 37 9.79 -39.06 -24.57
C PRO A 37 8.95 -40.29 -24.90
N VAL A 38 8.15 -40.20 -25.94
CA VAL A 38 7.36 -41.30 -26.48
C VAL A 38 7.89 -41.64 -27.90
N GLY A 39 8.49 -42.78 -28.10
CA GLY A 39 9.12 -43.14 -29.34
C GLY A 39 10.41 -42.33 -29.62
N ARG A 40 10.51 -41.77 -30.84
CA ARG A 40 11.64 -40.91 -31.27
C ARG A 40 11.13 -39.51 -31.60
N PRO A 41 11.07 -38.60 -30.64
CA PRO A 41 10.62 -37.22 -30.87
C PRO A 41 11.54 -36.50 -31.89
N THR A 42 10.94 -35.59 -32.66
CA THR A 42 11.68 -34.70 -33.55
C THR A 42 12.09 -33.43 -32.84
N LEU A 43 13.03 -32.66 -33.40
CA LEU A 43 13.42 -31.35 -32.86
C LEU A 43 12.23 -30.37 -32.80
N ASN A 44 11.34 -30.40 -33.84
CA ASN A 44 10.12 -29.59 -33.82
C ASN A 44 9.16 -30.05 -32.71
N GLY A 45 9.04 -31.35 -32.50
CA GLY A 45 8.24 -31.91 -31.42
C GLY A 45 8.78 -31.50 -30.02
N TYR A 46 10.10 -31.49 -29.87
CA TYR A 46 10.76 -30.98 -28.67
C TYR A 46 10.45 -29.49 -28.44
N ALA A 47 10.54 -28.66 -29.48
CA ALA A 47 10.19 -27.24 -29.38
C ALA A 47 8.73 -27.03 -28.97
N SER A 48 7.80 -27.82 -29.55
CA SER A 48 6.37 -27.76 -29.19
C SER A 48 6.10 -28.14 -27.72
N ALA A 49 6.79 -29.18 -27.24
CA ALA A 49 6.67 -29.63 -25.85
C ALA A 49 7.25 -28.59 -24.85
N LEU A 50 8.38 -27.94 -25.21
CA LEU A 50 8.94 -26.85 -24.41
C LEU A 50 8.01 -25.64 -24.37
N GLN A 51 7.40 -25.26 -25.53
CA GLN A 51 6.44 -24.14 -25.55
C GLN A 51 5.26 -24.41 -24.63
N LEU A 52 4.66 -25.60 -24.70
CA LEU A 52 3.56 -25.96 -23.79
C LEU A 52 3.98 -25.90 -22.32
N ALA A 53 5.16 -26.41 -21.97
CA ALA A 53 5.66 -26.37 -20.59
C ALA A 53 5.87 -24.92 -20.11
N SER A 54 6.38 -24.06 -20.96
CA SER A 54 6.55 -22.62 -20.68
C SER A 54 5.21 -21.93 -20.47
N ASP A 55 4.25 -22.13 -21.37
CA ASP A 55 2.92 -21.53 -21.29
C ASP A 55 2.19 -21.99 -20.01
N ALA A 56 2.30 -23.26 -19.66
CA ALA A 56 1.71 -23.78 -18.41
C ALA A 56 2.37 -23.18 -17.17
N HIS A 57 3.68 -23.01 -17.18
CA HIS A 57 4.42 -22.39 -16.08
C HIS A 57 4.01 -20.92 -15.89
N GLU A 58 3.91 -20.16 -16.95
CA GLU A 58 3.49 -18.77 -16.91
C GLU A 58 2.01 -18.61 -16.57
N GLY A 59 1.16 -19.49 -17.09
CA GLY A 59 -0.29 -19.45 -16.91
C GLY A 59 -0.77 -19.93 -15.54
N SER A 60 -0.09 -20.90 -14.93
CA SER A 60 -0.59 -21.57 -13.72
C SER A 60 -0.85 -20.63 -12.53
N PRO A 61 -0.04 -19.60 -12.26
CA PRO A 61 -0.34 -18.66 -11.17
C PRO A 61 -1.62 -17.85 -11.41
N TYR A 62 -1.92 -17.51 -12.66
CA TYR A 62 -3.17 -16.81 -13.02
C TYR A 62 -4.38 -17.73 -12.93
N TRP A 63 -4.23 -19.03 -13.25
CA TRP A 63 -5.32 -20.00 -13.08
C TRP A 63 -5.70 -20.15 -11.61
N VAL A 64 -4.70 -20.22 -10.70
CA VAL A 64 -4.96 -20.23 -9.26
C VAL A 64 -5.63 -18.92 -8.82
N ALA A 65 -5.16 -17.76 -9.32
CA ALA A 65 -5.75 -16.47 -9.00
C ALA A 65 -7.24 -16.38 -9.43
N ASP A 66 -7.58 -16.90 -10.62
CA ASP A 66 -8.95 -16.93 -11.11
C ASP A 66 -9.85 -17.84 -10.31
N LEU A 67 -9.36 -19.05 -9.99
CA LEU A 67 -10.12 -20.02 -9.19
C LEU A 67 -10.39 -19.49 -7.79
N VAL A 68 -9.40 -18.88 -7.14
CA VAL A 68 -9.57 -18.25 -5.83
C VAL A 68 -10.54 -17.06 -5.91
N SER A 69 -10.37 -16.21 -6.92
CA SER A 69 -11.28 -15.07 -7.15
C SER A 69 -12.72 -15.52 -7.38
N TYR A 70 -12.93 -16.57 -8.15
CA TYR A 70 -14.25 -17.16 -8.35
C TYR A 70 -14.78 -17.74 -7.03
N GLY A 71 -13.98 -18.48 -6.28
CA GLY A 71 -14.37 -18.99 -4.97
C GLY A 71 -14.79 -17.88 -4.01
N ASP A 72 -14.11 -16.71 -4.05
CA ASP A 72 -14.46 -15.55 -3.22
C ASP A 72 -15.81 -14.93 -3.61
N SER A 73 -16.25 -15.06 -4.84
CA SER A 73 -17.59 -14.62 -5.29
C SER A 73 -18.72 -15.54 -4.82
N ARG A 74 -18.40 -16.71 -4.24
CA ARG A 74 -19.34 -17.72 -3.80
C ARG A 74 -19.50 -17.68 -2.28
N GLU A 75 -20.50 -16.93 -1.81
CA GLU A 75 -20.80 -16.81 -0.36
C GLU A 75 -21.20 -18.13 0.30
N ASP A 76 -21.74 -19.06 -0.48
CA ASP A 76 -22.14 -20.40 -0.03
C ASP A 76 -20.95 -21.35 0.22
N TRP A 77 -19.74 -21.02 -0.26
CA TRP A 77 -18.55 -21.86 -0.14
C TRP A 77 -17.69 -21.44 1.07
N LYS A 78 -18.15 -21.76 2.27
CA LYS A 78 -17.50 -21.33 3.53
C LYS A 78 -16.07 -21.87 3.73
N GLU A 79 -15.75 -23.05 3.22
CA GLU A 79 -14.46 -23.73 3.39
C GLU A 79 -13.50 -23.54 2.18
N ARG A 80 -13.83 -22.67 1.22
CA ARG A 80 -13.09 -22.52 -0.05
C ARG A 80 -11.58 -22.29 0.12
N LEU A 81 -11.19 -21.44 1.06
CA LEU A 81 -9.77 -21.13 1.29
C LEU A 81 -9.02 -22.28 1.94
N SER A 82 -9.63 -22.97 2.90
CA SER A 82 -9.05 -24.17 3.51
C SER A 82 -8.87 -25.30 2.49
N GLN A 83 -9.83 -25.45 1.58
CA GLN A 83 -9.73 -26.40 0.46
C GLN A 83 -8.63 -25.99 -0.52
N ALA A 84 -8.58 -24.70 -0.92
CA ALA A 84 -7.53 -24.19 -1.79
C ALA A 84 -6.15 -24.37 -1.18
N GLN A 85 -5.98 -24.10 0.12
CA GLN A 85 -4.74 -24.34 0.84
C GLN A 85 -4.36 -25.82 0.84
N ALA A 86 -5.31 -26.71 1.10
CA ALA A 86 -5.06 -28.16 1.14
C ALA A 86 -4.60 -28.71 -0.23
N VAL A 87 -5.14 -28.18 -1.32
CA VAL A 87 -4.83 -28.59 -2.69
C VAL A 87 -3.53 -27.97 -3.21
N THR A 88 -3.32 -26.67 -3.00
CA THR A 88 -2.19 -25.93 -3.58
C THR A 88 -0.94 -25.93 -2.70
N GLY A 89 -1.09 -26.16 -1.38
CA GLY A 89 -0.01 -25.99 -0.39
C GLY A 89 0.34 -24.53 -0.10
N LEU A 90 -0.35 -23.56 -0.72
CA LEU A 90 -0.10 -22.14 -0.51
C LEU A 90 -0.72 -21.67 0.82
N SER A 91 -0.12 -20.66 1.45
CA SER A 91 -0.71 -20.03 2.65
C SER A 91 -2.01 -19.29 2.30
N ILE A 92 -2.89 -19.14 3.29
CA ILE A 92 -4.16 -18.40 3.14
C ILE A 92 -3.88 -16.96 2.69
N ASP A 93 -2.87 -16.29 3.24
CA ASP A 93 -2.48 -14.94 2.85
C ASP A 93 -2.07 -14.88 1.37
N ARG A 94 -1.32 -15.88 0.91
CA ARG A 94 -0.94 -15.98 -0.50
C ARG A 94 -2.13 -16.21 -1.42
N LEU A 95 -3.10 -17.01 -1.00
CA LEU A 95 -4.33 -17.25 -1.75
C LEU A 95 -5.19 -15.97 -1.83
N HIS A 96 -5.34 -15.24 -0.73
CA HIS A 96 -6.02 -13.94 -0.73
C HIS A 96 -5.36 -12.94 -1.68
N ASP A 97 -4.05 -12.85 -1.65
CA ASP A 97 -3.28 -11.96 -2.52
C ASP A 97 -3.44 -12.35 -4.01
N LEU A 98 -3.40 -13.63 -4.34
CA LEU A 98 -3.69 -14.11 -5.69
C LEU A 98 -5.14 -13.79 -6.12
N GLY A 99 -6.12 -14.04 -5.27
CA GLY A 99 -7.52 -13.69 -5.53
C GLY A 99 -7.71 -12.20 -5.78
N TYR A 100 -7.03 -11.35 -5.00
CA TYR A 100 -7.02 -9.91 -5.22
C TYR A 100 -6.46 -9.54 -6.59
N VAL A 101 -5.31 -10.10 -6.98
CA VAL A 101 -4.72 -9.90 -8.31
C VAL A 101 -5.69 -10.36 -9.40
N GLY A 102 -6.32 -11.52 -9.23
CA GLY A 102 -7.32 -12.06 -10.17
C GLY A 102 -8.46 -11.09 -10.44
N ARG A 103 -9.04 -10.52 -9.39
CA ARG A 103 -10.14 -9.54 -9.51
C ARG A 103 -9.71 -8.21 -10.13
N ARG A 104 -8.50 -7.77 -9.86
CA ARG A 104 -8.00 -6.45 -10.28
C ARG A 104 -7.35 -6.44 -11.66
N THR A 105 -6.95 -7.59 -12.18
CA THR A 105 -6.28 -7.73 -13.48
C THR A 105 -7.06 -8.73 -14.36
N PRO A 106 -8.06 -8.29 -15.13
CA PRO A 106 -8.83 -9.16 -16.02
C PRO A 106 -7.94 -9.81 -17.07
N ALA A 107 -8.44 -10.88 -17.70
CA ALA A 107 -7.67 -11.67 -18.67
C ALA A 107 -7.02 -10.83 -19.78
N THR A 108 -7.71 -9.78 -20.26
CA THR A 108 -7.19 -8.83 -21.25
C THR A 108 -5.96 -8.06 -20.76
N ALA A 109 -5.96 -7.66 -19.50
CA ALA A 109 -4.81 -6.99 -18.88
C ALA A 109 -3.60 -7.92 -18.72
N ARG A 110 -3.85 -9.20 -18.48
CA ARG A 110 -2.80 -10.21 -18.28
C ARG A 110 -2.04 -10.53 -19.55
N LEU A 111 -2.67 -10.39 -20.71
CA LEU A 111 -1.97 -10.51 -22.01
C LEU A 111 -0.85 -9.47 -22.15
N MET A 112 -0.96 -8.35 -21.45
CA MET A 112 0.07 -7.31 -21.42
C MET A 112 1.08 -7.51 -20.29
N ALA A 113 0.75 -8.27 -19.26
CA ALA A 113 1.63 -8.47 -18.10
C ALA A 113 2.73 -9.50 -18.44
N PRO A 114 4.02 -9.14 -18.33
CA PRO A 114 5.10 -10.10 -18.55
C PRO A 114 5.06 -11.28 -17.56
N THR A 115 4.66 -11.04 -16.31
CA THR A 115 4.48 -12.08 -15.26
C THR A 115 3.38 -11.68 -14.29
N ILE A 116 2.89 -12.65 -13.47
CA ILE A 116 1.91 -12.37 -12.42
C ILE A 116 2.42 -11.35 -11.38
N GLU A 117 3.73 -11.27 -11.16
CA GLU A 117 4.33 -10.28 -10.25
C GLU A 117 4.22 -8.85 -10.82
N HIS A 118 4.25 -8.68 -12.15
CA HIS A 118 3.94 -7.39 -12.79
C HIS A 118 2.46 -7.04 -12.60
N ALA A 119 1.56 -7.99 -12.83
CA ALA A 119 0.13 -7.80 -12.57
C ALA A 119 -0.13 -7.41 -11.10
N ARG A 120 0.55 -8.06 -10.16
CA ARG A 120 0.48 -7.74 -8.73
C ARG A 120 0.96 -6.31 -8.43
N ALA A 121 2.06 -5.87 -9.07
CA ALA A 121 2.61 -4.53 -8.84
C ALA A 121 1.61 -3.42 -9.20
N VAL A 122 0.80 -3.62 -10.24
CA VAL A 122 -0.21 -2.64 -10.68
C VAL A 122 -1.60 -2.85 -10.07
N ALA A 123 -1.89 -4.00 -9.48
CA ALA A 123 -3.23 -4.35 -8.97
C ALA A 123 -3.78 -3.32 -7.97
N LYS A 124 -2.91 -2.64 -7.24
CA LYS A 124 -3.27 -1.59 -6.26
C LYS A 124 -3.69 -0.26 -6.91
N LEU A 125 -3.41 -0.04 -8.20
CA LEU A 125 -3.85 1.18 -8.88
C LEU A 125 -5.39 1.19 -9.00
N PRO A 126 -6.06 2.30 -8.67
CA PRO A 126 -7.52 2.36 -8.67
C PRO A 126 -8.12 2.20 -10.06
N ASP A 127 -7.51 2.82 -11.06
CA ASP A 127 -8.01 2.84 -12.43
C ASP A 127 -7.54 1.63 -13.25
N GLU A 128 -8.47 1.04 -14.03
CA GLU A 128 -8.18 -0.14 -14.85
C GLU A 128 -7.32 0.21 -16.05
N LEU A 129 -7.56 1.34 -16.69
CA LEU A 129 -6.79 1.79 -17.84
C LEU A 129 -5.35 2.13 -17.44
N ASP A 130 -5.16 2.75 -16.29
CA ASP A 130 -3.82 2.96 -15.72
C ASP A 130 -3.08 1.63 -15.53
N ARG A 131 -3.76 0.59 -15.01
CA ARG A 131 -3.14 -0.75 -14.85
C ARG A 131 -2.70 -1.34 -16.19
N LEU A 132 -3.57 -1.24 -17.20
CA LEU A 132 -3.27 -1.72 -18.56
C LEU A 132 -2.07 -0.99 -19.19
N ASP A 133 -2.05 0.34 -19.09
CA ASP A 133 -0.97 1.16 -19.64
C ASP A 133 0.39 0.86 -19.01
N TRP A 134 0.43 0.66 -17.69
CA TRP A 134 1.66 0.30 -17.00
C TRP A 134 2.16 -1.09 -17.36
N LEU A 135 1.26 -2.07 -17.52
CA LEU A 135 1.63 -3.41 -17.96
C LEU A 135 2.12 -3.42 -19.41
N ARG A 136 1.46 -2.66 -20.29
CA ARG A 136 1.89 -2.49 -21.66
C ARG A 136 3.29 -1.89 -21.74
N LYS A 137 3.55 -0.79 -21.05
CA LYS A 137 4.88 -0.16 -20.97
C LYS A 137 5.95 -1.13 -20.45
N ALA A 138 5.64 -1.84 -19.37
CA ALA A 138 6.58 -2.81 -18.82
C ALA A 138 6.95 -3.90 -19.82
N ARG A 139 5.99 -4.34 -20.65
CA ARG A 139 6.23 -5.33 -21.71
C ARG A 139 7.04 -4.75 -22.86
N GLU A 140 6.65 -3.58 -23.37
CA GLU A 140 7.29 -2.92 -24.52
C GLU A 140 8.75 -2.56 -24.24
N GLU A 141 9.03 -2.11 -22.99
CA GLU A 141 10.36 -1.69 -22.58
C GLU A 141 11.16 -2.79 -21.85
N GLY A 142 10.60 -3.98 -21.73
CA GLY A 142 11.27 -5.12 -21.11
C GLY A 142 11.58 -4.91 -19.60
N TRP A 143 10.76 -4.15 -18.89
CA TRP A 143 11.00 -3.85 -17.48
C TRP A 143 10.89 -5.10 -16.62
N SER A 144 11.80 -5.20 -15.66
CA SER A 144 11.64 -6.11 -14.52
C SER A 144 10.54 -5.60 -13.57
N VAL A 145 10.05 -6.45 -12.68
CA VAL A 145 9.10 -6.05 -11.63
C VAL A 145 9.66 -4.89 -10.78
N ARG A 146 10.97 -4.88 -10.55
CA ARG A 146 11.67 -3.80 -9.85
C ARG A 146 11.59 -2.50 -10.62
N ASP A 147 11.85 -2.52 -11.92
CA ASP A 147 11.80 -1.33 -12.78
C ASP A 147 10.39 -0.79 -12.85
N LEU A 148 9.38 -1.66 -13.03
CA LEU A 148 7.97 -1.27 -12.99
C LEU A 148 7.62 -0.57 -11.68
N ARG A 149 8.01 -1.12 -10.53
CA ARG A 149 7.78 -0.50 -9.21
C ARG A 149 8.48 0.85 -9.07
N LEU A 150 9.70 0.98 -9.57
CA LEU A 150 10.44 2.25 -9.58
C LEU A 150 9.75 3.30 -10.45
N ASN A 151 9.31 2.93 -11.65
CA ASN A 151 8.61 3.83 -12.57
C ASN A 151 7.22 4.22 -12.03
N LEU A 152 6.47 3.29 -11.44
CA LEU A 152 5.21 3.60 -10.73
C LEU A 152 5.45 4.61 -9.60
N LYS A 153 6.52 4.42 -8.83
CA LYS A 153 6.90 5.35 -7.76
C LYS A 153 7.29 6.72 -8.31
N ALA A 154 8.04 6.76 -9.43
CA ALA A 154 8.44 8.01 -10.09
C ALA A 154 7.22 8.75 -10.65
N ALA A 155 6.29 8.06 -11.32
CA ALA A 155 5.07 8.66 -11.85
C ALA A 155 4.14 9.19 -10.76
N ARG A 156 4.04 8.50 -9.62
CA ARG A 156 3.35 9.05 -8.45
C ARG A 156 3.99 10.34 -7.98
N ARG A 157 5.34 10.41 -7.94
CA ARG A 157 6.06 11.64 -7.61
C ARG A 157 5.77 12.78 -8.58
N SER A 158 5.75 12.50 -9.88
CA SER A 158 5.45 13.52 -10.90
C SER A 158 4.00 14.01 -10.79
N ARG A 159 3.03 13.12 -10.57
CA ARG A 159 1.63 13.50 -10.32
C ARG A 159 1.48 14.35 -9.04
N VAL A 160 2.29 14.07 -8.01
CA VAL A 160 2.36 14.91 -6.79
C VAL A 160 2.85 16.32 -7.14
N ILE A 161 3.77 16.45 -8.09
CA ILE A 161 4.33 17.74 -8.51
C ILE A 161 3.40 18.48 -9.49
N GLU A 162 2.77 17.76 -10.43
CA GLU A 162 1.91 18.33 -11.49
C GLU A 162 0.47 18.61 -11.03
N GLY A 163 -0.04 17.82 -10.07
CA GLY A 163 -1.37 17.98 -9.49
C GLY A 163 -1.40 18.87 -8.24
N GLN A 164 -0.42 19.75 -8.04
CA GLN A 164 -0.41 20.69 -6.94
C GLN A 164 -1.67 21.55 -7.02
N ALA A 165 -2.67 21.22 -6.19
CA ALA A 165 -3.64 22.19 -5.78
C ALA A 165 -2.84 23.42 -5.34
N VAL A 166 -3.06 24.55 -5.98
CA VAL A 166 -2.37 25.80 -5.61
C VAL A 166 -2.78 26.04 -4.16
N LEU A 167 -1.80 26.18 -3.27
CA LEU A 167 -2.09 26.63 -1.92
C LEU A 167 -2.67 28.04 -2.05
N GLU A 168 -3.91 28.22 -1.63
CA GLU A 168 -4.60 29.52 -1.67
C GLU A 168 -4.95 29.94 -0.24
N GLY A 169 -4.90 31.25 0.03
CA GLY A 169 -5.26 31.79 1.34
C GLY A 169 -4.11 31.83 2.34
N GLN A 170 -4.47 32.18 3.58
CA GLN A 170 -3.57 32.29 4.74
C GLN A 170 -4.11 31.40 5.86
N TYR A 171 -3.28 30.51 6.37
CA TYR A 171 -3.69 29.54 7.38
C TYR A 171 -2.97 29.79 8.70
N ARG A 172 -3.72 29.67 9.78
CA ARG A 172 -3.21 29.83 11.13
C ARG A 172 -2.83 28.50 11.77
N VAL A 173 -3.56 27.42 11.45
CA VAL A 173 -3.38 26.12 12.06
C VAL A 173 -3.04 25.10 10.98
N TRP A 174 -1.87 24.52 11.09
CA TRP A 174 -1.30 23.58 10.15
C TRP A 174 -1.17 22.19 10.78
N LEU A 175 -1.62 21.16 10.08
CA LEU A 175 -1.33 19.76 10.34
C LEU A 175 -0.59 19.21 9.13
N ALA A 176 0.51 18.49 9.37
CA ALA A 176 1.30 17.91 8.29
C ALA A 176 1.71 16.47 8.63
N ASP A 177 1.56 15.55 7.67
CA ASP A 177 2.11 14.20 7.70
C ASP A 177 3.04 14.00 6.50
N PRO A 178 4.24 14.60 6.51
CA PRO A 178 5.12 14.57 5.35
C PRO A 178 5.52 13.13 5.00
N PRO A 179 5.55 12.78 3.72
CA PRO A 179 6.01 11.48 3.26
C PRO A 179 7.54 11.39 3.33
N TRP A 180 8.08 11.24 4.54
CA TRP A 180 9.52 11.19 4.79
C TRP A 180 10.21 10.12 3.96
N LEU A 181 11.28 10.49 3.26
CA LEU A 181 12.16 9.55 2.57
C LEU A 181 13.27 9.12 3.54
N TYR A 182 13.27 7.86 3.92
CA TYR A 182 14.35 7.28 4.72
C TYR A 182 15.59 7.05 3.85
N GLY A 183 16.77 7.27 4.43
CA GLY A 183 18.07 7.12 3.75
C GLY A 183 18.25 5.79 3.02
N ASN A 184 19.19 5.75 2.08
CA ASN A 184 19.35 4.78 1.00
C ASN A 184 19.59 3.29 1.37
N ASN A 185 19.52 2.91 2.61
CA ASN A 185 19.65 1.53 3.01
C ASN A 185 18.33 0.99 3.55
N PRO A 186 17.64 0.10 2.81
CA PRO A 186 16.65 -0.74 3.45
C PRO A 186 17.43 -1.67 4.39
N PRO A 187 17.31 -1.53 5.70
CA PRO A 187 17.85 -2.51 6.61
C PRO A 187 16.94 -3.73 6.53
N PHE A 188 17.57 -4.85 6.27
CA PHE A 188 17.02 -6.17 6.41
C PHE A 188 16.00 -6.67 5.38
N ILE A 189 16.38 -7.80 4.79
CA ILE A 189 15.59 -8.74 4.02
C ILE A 189 14.46 -9.27 4.92
N GLY A 190 13.29 -8.73 4.78
CA GLY A 190 12.10 -9.16 5.50
C GLY A 190 11.05 -8.07 5.38
N THR A 191 10.17 -8.21 4.38
CA THR A 191 8.89 -7.51 4.26
C THR A 191 8.90 -6.07 4.83
N LEU A 192 9.50 -5.14 4.08
CA LEU A 192 9.13 -3.75 4.25
C LEU A 192 7.63 -3.68 3.97
N PRO A 193 6.82 -3.14 4.89
CA PRO A 193 5.46 -2.77 4.54
C PRO A 193 5.57 -1.95 3.27
N ASP A 194 4.80 -2.29 2.24
CA ASP A 194 4.63 -1.47 1.05
C ASP A 194 4.35 -0.04 1.53
N THR A 195 5.38 0.81 1.54
CA THR A 195 5.18 2.23 1.84
C THR A 195 4.39 2.76 0.66
N HIS A 196 3.09 2.91 0.82
CA HIS A 196 2.12 3.36 -0.18
C HIS A 196 2.41 4.77 -0.72
N TYR A 197 3.53 5.39 -0.30
CA TYR A 197 3.90 6.76 -0.66
C TYR A 197 5.30 6.82 -1.26
N ALA A 198 5.40 7.54 -2.36
CA ALA A 198 6.68 8.06 -2.82
C ALA A 198 7.19 9.06 -1.78
N GLY A 199 8.20 8.69 -0.97
CA GLY A 199 8.81 9.63 -0.03
C GLY A 199 9.36 10.87 -0.73
N MET A 200 9.27 12.04 -0.09
CA MET A 200 9.91 13.27 -0.52
C MET A 200 11.24 13.45 0.20
N THR A 201 12.24 13.98 -0.51
CA THR A 201 13.50 14.36 0.14
C THR A 201 13.30 15.58 1.03
N ILE A 202 14.18 15.79 2.00
CA ILE A 202 14.14 16.96 2.87
C ILE A 202 14.19 18.24 2.04
N GLU A 203 15.05 18.31 1.00
CA GLU A 203 15.16 19.46 0.11
C GLU A 203 13.86 19.75 -0.66
N ALA A 204 13.16 18.70 -1.09
CA ALA A 204 11.89 18.84 -1.78
C ALA A 204 10.78 19.36 -0.84
N LEU A 205 10.76 18.88 0.40
CA LEU A 205 9.85 19.35 1.44
C LEU A 205 10.12 20.81 1.80
N CYS A 206 11.39 21.20 1.95
CA CYS A 206 11.79 22.60 2.24
C CYS A 206 11.34 23.58 1.15
N LYS A 207 11.22 23.13 -0.11
CA LYS A 207 10.82 23.99 -1.25
C LYS A 207 9.30 24.23 -1.35
N LEU A 208 8.49 23.56 -0.55
CA LEU A 208 7.05 23.81 -0.56
C LEU A 208 6.75 25.22 -0.07
N PRO A 209 5.83 25.95 -0.71
CA PRO A 209 5.56 27.37 -0.43
C PRO A 209 4.70 27.56 0.84
N VAL A 210 4.95 26.79 1.89
CA VAL A 210 4.16 26.81 3.14
C VAL A 210 4.28 28.17 3.81
N GLU A 211 5.48 28.74 3.87
CA GLU A 211 5.72 30.03 4.52
C GLU A 211 4.87 31.17 3.93
N ALA A 212 4.72 31.17 2.59
CA ALA A 212 3.93 32.20 1.88
C ALA A 212 2.44 32.16 2.24
N HIS A 213 1.93 31.03 2.69
CA HIS A 213 0.53 30.78 3.04
C HIS A 213 0.30 30.70 4.56
N THR A 214 1.32 30.99 5.36
CA THR A 214 1.26 30.92 6.81
C THR A 214 0.95 32.30 7.41
N ALA A 215 -0.10 32.39 8.21
CA ALA A 215 -0.45 33.61 8.95
C ALA A 215 0.72 34.08 9.84
N PRO A 216 0.78 35.40 10.16
CA PRO A 216 1.84 35.97 11.02
C PRO A 216 1.96 35.26 12.37
N ASP A 217 0.82 34.89 12.98
CA ASP A 217 0.73 34.09 14.20
C ASP A 217 0.09 32.74 13.87
N ALA A 218 0.89 31.68 13.85
CA ALA A 218 0.46 30.37 13.38
C ALA A 218 1.10 29.22 14.20
N VAL A 219 0.44 28.06 14.19
CA VAL A 219 0.91 26.82 14.81
C VAL A 219 0.93 25.69 13.79
N LEU A 220 1.96 24.85 13.86
CA LEU A 220 2.13 23.65 13.06
C LEU A 220 2.21 22.43 13.98
N PHE A 221 1.44 21.40 13.63
CA PHE A 221 1.55 20.05 14.16
C PHE A 221 2.11 19.16 13.05
N CYS A 222 3.33 18.64 13.23
CA CYS A 222 4.02 17.87 12.21
C CYS A 222 4.28 16.44 12.69
N TRP A 223 3.71 15.46 12.00
CA TRP A 223 3.95 14.05 12.27
C TRP A 223 5.37 13.66 11.87
N VAL A 224 6.03 12.96 12.79
CA VAL A 224 7.41 12.48 12.60
C VAL A 224 7.56 11.09 13.21
N THR A 225 8.15 10.18 12.46
CA THR A 225 8.51 8.87 13.02
C THR A 225 9.76 8.96 13.89
N ALA A 226 9.90 8.06 14.85
CA ALA A 226 11.04 8.07 15.76
C ALA A 226 12.42 8.08 15.05
N PRO A 227 12.69 7.30 13.99
CA PRO A 227 13.96 7.39 13.28
C PRO A 227 14.23 8.76 12.66
N MET A 228 13.20 9.42 12.11
CA MET A 228 13.36 10.72 11.45
C MET A 228 13.75 11.85 12.41
N LEU A 229 13.48 11.72 13.71
CA LEU A 229 13.88 12.72 14.70
C LEU A 229 15.40 12.92 14.77
N TYR A 230 16.17 11.93 14.35
CA TYR A 230 17.64 11.91 14.43
C TYR A 230 18.32 12.20 13.09
N GLU A 231 17.56 12.35 12.01
CA GLU A 231 18.11 12.67 10.69
C GLU A 231 18.56 14.13 10.60
N GLN A 232 19.71 14.35 9.89
CA GLN A 232 20.26 15.69 9.63
C GLN A 232 20.81 15.74 8.19
N PRO A 233 20.25 16.61 7.31
CA PRO A 233 19.09 17.44 7.54
C PRO A 233 17.82 16.62 7.77
N GLY A 234 16.87 17.15 8.57
CA GLY A 234 15.73 16.39 9.04
C GLY A 234 14.45 17.22 9.21
N PRO A 235 13.47 16.73 9.96
CA PRO A 235 12.18 17.39 10.15
C PRO A 235 12.29 18.82 10.67
N ASN A 236 13.23 19.09 11.55
CA ASN A 236 13.43 20.45 12.08
C ASN A 236 13.87 21.45 11.01
N ASP A 237 14.61 21.01 9.98
CA ASP A 237 15.04 21.83 8.87
C ASP A 237 13.87 22.17 7.97
N VAL A 238 12.99 21.19 7.70
CA VAL A 238 11.75 21.39 6.96
C VAL A 238 10.83 22.38 7.70
N ILE A 239 10.62 22.18 9.00
CA ILE A 239 9.77 23.05 9.83
C ILE A 239 10.28 24.50 9.81
N ARG A 240 11.61 24.70 9.88
CA ARG A 240 12.21 26.02 9.80
C ARG A 240 12.09 26.63 8.40
N ALA A 241 12.27 25.83 7.34
CA ALA A 241 12.07 26.29 5.96
C ALA A 241 10.62 26.73 5.68
N TRP A 242 9.65 26.15 6.42
CA TRP A 242 8.25 26.55 6.37
C TRP A 242 7.91 27.78 7.25
N GLY A 243 8.93 28.40 7.86
CA GLY A 243 8.79 29.61 8.66
C GLY A 243 8.35 29.40 10.11
N PHE A 244 8.43 28.14 10.62
CA PHE A 244 8.07 27.82 11.99
C PHE A 244 9.31 27.56 12.87
N THR A 245 9.13 27.76 14.17
CA THR A 245 10.12 27.41 15.20
C THR A 245 9.60 26.26 16.05
N PRO A 246 10.28 25.09 16.07
CA PRO A 246 9.91 23.98 16.94
C PRO A 246 9.90 24.40 18.43
N LYS A 247 8.88 23.97 19.17
CA LYS A 247 8.69 24.35 20.61
C LYS A 247 8.64 23.12 21.52
N THR A 248 7.81 22.16 21.19
CA THR A 248 7.54 20.98 22.00
C THR A 248 6.98 19.85 21.11
N GLY A 249 6.46 18.79 21.68
CA GLY A 249 5.86 17.72 20.91
C GLY A 249 4.86 16.91 21.71
N MET A 250 4.14 16.09 20.99
CA MET A 250 3.25 15.07 21.53
C MET A 250 3.66 13.69 21.03
N VAL A 251 3.21 12.65 21.70
CA VAL A 251 3.45 11.25 21.33
C VAL A 251 2.11 10.55 21.21
N TRP A 252 1.88 9.98 20.04
CA TRP A 252 0.81 9.02 19.87
C TRP A 252 1.31 7.63 20.27
N HIS A 253 0.76 7.08 21.34
CA HIS A 253 1.01 5.71 21.78
C HIS A 253 0.11 4.75 21.00
N LYS A 254 0.70 3.90 20.19
CA LYS A 254 0.02 2.85 19.43
C LYS A 254 -0.22 1.63 20.31
N ARG A 255 -1.41 1.05 20.28
CA ARG A 255 -1.69 -0.20 21.02
C ARG A 255 -0.89 -1.37 20.47
N ARG A 256 -0.67 -1.40 19.15
CA ARG A 256 0.15 -2.40 18.47
C ARG A 256 1.54 -1.88 18.20
N HIS A 257 2.48 -2.80 18.16
CA HIS A 257 3.85 -2.49 17.82
C HIS A 257 4.14 -2.78 16.35
N ASN A 258 4.97 -1.95 15.74
CA ASN A 258 5.57 -2.22 14.45
C ASN A 258 6.99 -2.73 14.65
N PHE A 259 7.42 -3.64 13.79
CA PHE A 259 8.81 -4.11 13.81
C PHE A 259 9.73 -2.93 13.48
N GLY A 260 10.72 -2.72 14.33
CA GLY A 260 11.82 -1.79 14.12
C GLY A 260 13.14 -2.56 14.13
N ASN A 261 14.21 -1.93 13.65
CA ASN A 261 15.52 -2.59 13.56
C ASN A 261 16.17 -2.85 14.92
N TYR A 262 15.92 -2.01 15.90
CA TYR A 262 16.52 -2.08 17.23
C TYR A 262 15.51 -2.39 18.32
N VAL A 263 14.32 -1.82 18.20
CA VAL A 263 13.24 -1.98 19.18
C VAL A 263 11.90 -2.08 18.46
N SER A 264 10.90 -2.67 19.12
CA SER A 264 9.53 -2.66 18.64
C SER A 264 8.90 -1.29 18.85
N VAL A 265 8.60 -0.59 17.74
CA VAL A 265 8.12 0.79 17.77
C VAL A 265 6.62 0.83 18.07
N ARG A 266 6.25 1.47 19.18
CA ARG A 266 4.85 1.61 19.63
C ARG A 266 4.36 3.05 19.70
N HIS A 267 5.02 3.97 19.00
CA HIS A 267 4.65 5.38 19.03
C HIS A 267 5.03 6.11 17.74
N GLU A 268 4.38 7.23 17.53
CA GLU A 268 4.81 8.27 16.60
C GLU A 268 4.82 9.61 17.31
N HIS A 269 5.65 10.52 16.81
CA HIS A 269 5.81 11.85 17.38
C HIS A 269 5.04 12.88 16.56
N VAL A 270 4.60 13.94 17.24
CA VAL A 270 4.09 15.16 16.62
C VAL A 270 4.93 16.31 17.14
N ILE A 271 5.69 16.96 16.27
CA ILE A 271 6.39 18.19 16.62
C ILE A 271 5.39 19.34 16.57
N ILE A 272 5.34 20.14 17.65
CA ILE A 272 4.58 21.38 17.70
C ILE A 272 5.54 22.54 17.51
N ALA A 273 5.26 23.36 16.49
CA ALA A 273 6.06 24.51 16.14
C ALA A 273 5.19 25.76 15.94
N THR A 274 5.72 26.94 16.20
CA THR A 274 4.97 28.19 16.08
C THR A 274 5.70 29.21 15.19
N ARG A 275 4.90 30.06 14.55
CA ARG A 275 5.34 31.30 13.94
C ARG A 275 4.70 32.44 14.73
N GLY A 276 5.44 33.52 15.00
CA GLY A 276 4.94 34.63 15.79
C GLY A 276 4.51 34.22 17.20
N SER A 277 3.44 34.82 17.72
CA SER A 277 2.87 34.56 19.03
C SER A 277 1.56 33.75 18.89
N CYS A 278 1.66 32.42 18.94
CA CYS A 278 0.50 31.54 18.77
C CYS A 278 0.41 30.54 19.94
N THR A 279 -0.27 30.96 21.00
CA THR A 279 -0.71 30.12 22.11
C THR A 279 -2.13 29.62 21.87
N PRO A 280 -2.58 28.55 22.56
CA PRO A 280 -3.96 28.11 22.48
C PRO A 280 -4.98 29.19 22.78
N ASP A 281 -6.04 29.26 21.96
CA ASP A 281 -7.09 30.29 22.06
C ASP A 281 -8.06 30.03 23.22
N ARG A 282 -8.19 28.77 23.58
CA ARG A 282 -9.18 28.32 24.56
C ARG A 282 -8.49 27.97 25.87
N PRO A 283 -8.99 28.50 27.01
CA PRO A 283 -8.56 28.04 28.31
C PRO A 283 -9.11 26.62 28.51
N THR A 284 -8.36 25.64 28.07
CA THR A 284 -8.69 24.21 28.27
C THR A 284 -7.84 23.69 29.42
N PRO A 285 -8.30 22.67 30.15
CA PRO A 285 -7.41 21.88 31.00
C PRO A 285 -6.20 21.44 30.14
N MET A 286 -5.04 21.41 30.76
CA MET A 286 -3.81 21.00 30.07
C MET A 286 -4.03 19.64 29.43
N ILE A 287 -3.74 19.55 28.13
CA ILE A 287 -3.85 18.30 27.37
C ILE A 287 -2.56 17.53 27.54
N ASP A 288 -2.66 16.23 27.81
CA ASP A 288 -1.50 15.36 27.96
C ASP A 288 -0.69 15.30 26.66
N SER A 289 0.61 15.32 26.80
CA SER A 289 1.54 15.18 25.68
C SER A 289 1.59 13.77 25.10
N VAL A 290 1.02 12.79 25.78
CA VAL A 290 0.89 11.41 25.29
C VAL A 290 -0.60 11.08 25.17
N PHE A 291 -1.01 10.65 23.98
CA PHE A 291 -2.38 10.22 23.74
C PHE A 291 -2.43 8.84 23.10
N THR A 292 -3.49 8.12 23.40
CA THR A 292 -3.77 6.80 22.85
C THR A 292 -5.05 6.89 22.04
N SER A 293 -5.03 6.45 20.80
CA SER A 293 -6.23 6.34 19.98
C SER A 293 -6.80 4.95 20.08
N GLU A 294 -8.12 4.85 20.21
CA GLU A 294 -8.86 3.62 19.94
C GLU A 294 -9.02 3.47 18.44
N LEU A 295 -8.06 2.80 17.81
CA LEU A 295 -8.19 2.46 16.41
C LEU A 295 -9.44 1.59 16.23
N LYS A 296 -10.28 1.94 15.27
CA LYS A 296 -11.30 1.05 14.73
C LYS A 296 -10.63 -0.27 14.35
N SER A 297 -11.36 -1.36 14.32
CA SER A 297 -10.82 -2.72 14.19
C SER A 297 -9.72 -2.85 13.13
N ASP A 298 -8.74 -3.72 13.40
CA ASP A 298 -7.50 -3.93 12.63
C ASP A 298 -7.64 -4.23 11.13
N HIS A 299 -8.85 -4.49 10.63
CA HIS A 299 -9.13 -4.77 9.23
C HIS A 299 -9.46 -3.52 8.40
N ASP A 300 -9.76 -2.38 9.05
CA ASP A 300 -10.28 -1.18 8.39
C ASP A 300 -9.25 -0.06 8.22
N LEU A 301 -8.05 -0.22 8.80
CA LEU A 301 -7.00 0.79 8.66
C LEU A 301 -6.07 0.43 7.50
N GLU A 302 -6.10 1.25 6.48
CA GLU A 302 -4.99 1.29 5.52
C GLU A 302 -3.68 1.60 6.29
N HIS A 303 -2.63 0.83 6.03
CA HIS A 303 -1.31 1.04 6.65
C HIS A 303 -0.93 2.52 6.64
N SER A 304 -0.60 3.09 7.82
CA SER A 304 -0.14 4.48 8.00
C SER A 304 -1.24 5.55 8.12
N GLU A 305 -2.51 5.21 8.36
CA GLU A 305 -3.53 6.20 8.69
C GLU A 305 -3.26 6.81 10.07
N LYS A 306 -3.42 8.15 10.19
CA LYS A 306 -3.25 8.86 11.46
C LYS A 306 -4.58 8.96 12.20
N PRO A 307 -4.58 8.92 13.54
CA PRO A 307 -5.80 8.98 14.33
C PRO A 307 -6.47 10.34 14.25
N GLU A 308 -7.81 10.35 14.25
CA GLU A 308 -8.62 11.57 14.28
C GLU A 308 -8.46 12.36 15.59
N ASP A 309 -8.02 11.69 16.65
CA ASP A 309 -7.83 12.29 17.98
C ASP A 309 -6.94 13.54 17.93
N LEU A 310 -5.89 13.55 17.11
CA LEU A 310 -5.02 14.73 17.00
C LEU A 310 -5.78 15.93 16.42
N ARG A 311 -6.63 15.72 15.40
CA ARG A 311 -7.45 16.81 14.85
C ARG A 311 -8.43 17.34 15.87
N ALA A 312 -9.09 16.45 16.62
CA ALA A 312 -9.98 16.84 17.70
C ALA A 312 -9.25 17.64 18.80
N ILE A 313 -8.01 17.25 19.14
CA ILE A 313 -7.16 18.00 20.07
C ILE A 313 -6.85 19.40 19.50
N ILE A 314 -6.45 19.50 18.25
CA ILE A 314 -6.14 20.77 17.59
C ILE A 314 -7.35 21.70 17.59
N GLU A 315 -8.53 21.21 17.22
CA GLU A 315 -9.78 22.00 17.17
C GLU A 315 -10.24 22.44 18.56
N ARG A 316 -9.89 21.72 19.62
CA ARG A 316 -10.13 22.13 21.00
C ARG A 316 -9.20 23.26 21.45
N LEU A 317 -7.99 23.31 20.93
CA LEU A 317 -6.96 24.27 21.32
C LEU A 317 -7.03 25.57 20.52
N TYR A 318 -7.28 25.49 19.24
CA TYR A 318 -7.16 26.61 18.30
C TYR A 318 -8.42 26.79 17.48
N ASN A 319 -8.64 28.03 17.02
CA ASN A 319 -9.60 28.36 15.98
C ASN A 319 -8.87 28.44 14.65
N GLY A 320 -9.54 28.00 13.56
CA GLY A 320 -8.98 28.08 12.21
C GLY A 320 -8.65 29.49 11.73
N PRO A 321 -8.30 29.64 10.47
CA PRO A 321 -8.43 28.64 9.41
C PRO A 321 -7.40 27.52 9.49
N TYR A 322 -7.89 26.28 9.24
CA TYR A 322 -7.11 25.07 9.31
C TYR A 322 -6.69 24.57 7.92
N ILE A 323 -5.51 23.98 7.83
CA ILE A 323 -5.06 23.25 6.64
C ILE A 323 -4.33 21.98 7.04
N GLU A 324 -4.56 20.90 6.28
CA GLU A 324 -3.81 19.66 6.39
C GLU A 324 -2.98 19.42 5.12
N LEU A 325 -1.65 19.36 5.29
CA LEU A 325 -0.71 18.99 4.23
C LEU A 325 -0.57 17.47 4.15
N PHE A 326 -0.49 16.95 2.92
CA PHE A 326 -0.36 15.53 2.61
C PHE A 326 -1.58 14.72 3.08
N SER A 327 -2.72 15.37 3.14
CA SER A 327 -3.98 14.77 3.55
C SER A 327 -4.40 13.63 2.61
N ARG A 328 -4.93 12.56 3.19
CA ARG A 328 -5.51 11.42 2.44
C ARG A 328 -7.02 11.51 2.29
N ALA A 329 -7.64 12.34 3.10
CA ALA A 329 -9.08 12.50 3.12
C ALA A 329 -9.44 13.97 3.34
N GLN A 330 -10.49 14.43 2.69
CA GLN A 330 -11.04 15.77 2.94
C GLN A 330 -11.87 15.74 4.22
N ARG A 331 -11.79 16.83 5.01
CA ARG A 331 -12.55 17.01 6.25
C ARG A 331 -13.30 18.34 6.18
N PRO A 332 -14.57 18.39 6.62
CA PRO A 332 -15.28 19.66 6.76
C PRO A 332 -14.52 20.63 7.68
N GLY A 333 -14.42 21.88 7.26
CA GLY A 333 -13.74 22.94 8.02
C GLY A 333 -12.22 22.97 7.90
N TRP A 334 -11.61 22.02 7.18
CA TRP A 334 -10.17 21.98 6.88
C TRP A 334 -9.93 22.19 5.39
N ALA A 335 -8.99 23.03 5.04
CA ALA A 335 -8.38 23.02 3.72
C ALA A 335 -7.42 21.84 3.61
N HIS A 336 -7.23 21.32 2.41
CA HIS A 336 -6.40 20.14 2.17
C HIS A 336 -5.42 20.39 1.04
N PHE A 337 -4.20 19.98 1.26
CA PHE A 337 -3.17 19.96 0.24
C PHE A 337 -2.52 18.56 0.23
N GLY A 338 -2.74 17.82 -0.84
CA GLY A 338 -2.22 16.47 -1.01
C GLY A 338 -2.91 15.75 -2.14
N ASN A 339 -2.27 14.73 -2.70
CA ASN A 339 -2.73 14.07 -3.92
C ASN A 339 -3.75 12.93 -3.70
N ASP A 340 -3.94 12.49 -2.47
CA ASP A 340 -4.78 11.34 -2.15
C ASP A 340 -6.03 11.72 -1.33
N ALA A 341 -6.37 13.01 -1.27
CA ALA A 341 -7.55 13.47 -0.52
C ALA A 341 -8.83 12.86 -1.12
N ARG A 342 -9.30 11.77 -0.55
CA ARG A 342 -10.60 11.17 -0.87
C ARG A 342 -11.70 12.06 -0.32
N LEU A 343 -12.72 12.33 -1.14
CA LEU A 343 -13.95 12.98 -0.67
C LEU A 343 -14.61 12.04 0.36
N ILE A 344 -14.60 12.43 1.61
CA ILE A 344 -15.50 11.83 2.62
C ILE A 344 -16.84 12.52 2.40
N GLN A 345 -17.82 11.80 1.86
CA GLN A 345 -19.21 12.27 1.86
C GLN A 345 -19.59 12.52 3.32
N ALA A 346 -19.97 13.76 3.62
CA ALA A 346 -20.59 14.06 4.90
C ALA A 346 -21.83 13.15 5.04
N PRO A 347 -22.08 12.55 6.23
CA PRO A 347 -23.34 11.88 6.46
C PRO A 347 -24.46 12.89 6.17
N GLU A 348 -25.42 12.50 5.33
CA GLU A 348 -26.63 13.28 5.11
C GLU A 348 -27.22 13.57 6.49
N LEU A 349 -27.29 14.84 6.86
CA LEU A 349 -28.04 15.28 8.03
C LEU A 349 -29.50 14.94 7.73
N GLU A 350 -30.01 13.87 8.33
CA GLU A 350 -31.44 13.62 8.39
C GLU A 350 -32.04 14.86 9.06
N THR A 351 -32.73 15.66 8.25
CA THR A 351 -33.58 16.73 8.75
C THR A 351 -34.76 16.08 9.49
N VAL A 352 -34.72 16.23 10.82
CA VAL A 352 -35.88 15.96 11.70
C VAL A 352 -36.85 17.11 11.63
#